data_58bc143638144b440b9148298122df36
#
_entry.id   58bc143638144b440b9148298122df36
#
_cell.length_a   1.000
_cell.length_b   1.000
_cell.length_c   1.000
_cell.angle_alpha   90.00
_cell.angle_beta   90.00
_cell.angle_gamma   90.00
#
_symmetry.space_group_name_H-M   'P 1'
#
loop_
_entity.id
_entity.type
_entity.pdbx_description
1 polymer ?
#
loop_
_entity_poly.entity_id
_entity_poly.type
_entity_poly.pdbx_seq_one_letter_code
_entity_poly.pdbx_strand_id
1 'polypeptide(L)'
;DRLASDFIKRMFITGVSPVTMDDVTSGFNIGANMTTDYRFNGIIGFSEGEVREMLAYYKSETGFEDSVDDLINLMKPWYDNYRFSTKSLDEPMYNSDMVLYFISNYLPLRSAPDKMIDNNIRTDYNKIRHLIRIDRELGANFSIIREIVENGRTTANINSSFPADRMVDTNNFKSLLYYFGLLTISGTERGNVVL
;
A
#
# COMPACT_ATOMS: atom_id res chain seq x y z
N ASP A 1 0.46 32.41 1.47
CA ASP A 1 0.28 33.14 0.19
C ASP A 1 -1.18 33.50 -0.01
N ARG A 2 -1.55 34.75 0.27
CA ARG A 2 -2.96 35.24 0.14
C ARG A 2 -3.49 35.10 -1.28
N LEU A 3 -2.64 35.17 -2.30
CA LEU A 3 -3.04 35.10 -3.71
C LEU A 3 -3.50 33.68 -4.11
N ALA A 4 -2.98 32.61 -3.50
CA ALA A 4 -3.38 31.25 -3.83
C ALA A 4 -4.74 30.88 -3.21
N SER A 5 -5.10 31.46 -2.04
CA SER A 5 -6.37 31.16 -1.35
C SER A 5 -7.61 31.63 -2.12
N ASP A 6 -7.48 32.62 -2.99
CA ASP A 6 -8.59 33.14 -3.78
C ASP A 6 -8.97 32.20 -4.94
N PHE A 7 -8.05 31.35 -5.38
CA PHE A 7 -8.23 30.44 -6.51
C PHE A 7 -8.39 28.97 -6.09
N ILE A 8 -7.72 28.54 -5.02
CA ILE A 8 -7.73 27.14 -4.55
C ILE A 8 -8.63 27.04 -3.31
N LYS A 9 -9.87 26.60 -3.52
CA LYS A 9 -10.84 26.41 -2.42
C LYS A 9 -10.65 25.10 -1.65
N ARG A 10 -10.10 24.07 -2.28
CA ARG A 10 -9.82 22.74 -1.69
C ARG A 10 -8.59 22.16 -2.35
N MET A 11 -7.79 21.44 -1.59
CA MET A 11 -6.61 20.74 -2.06
C MET A 11 -6.62 19.31 -1.51
N PHE A 12 -6.38 18.32 -2.37
CA PHE A 12 -6.14 16.94 -2.01
C PHE A 12 -4.71 16.60 -2.40
N ILE A 13 -3.93 16.15 -1.43
CA ILE A 13 -2.50 15.85 -1.61
C ILE A 13 -2.30 14.35 -1.42
N THR A 14 -1.69 13.69 -2.40
CA THR A 14 -1.27 12.30 -2.31
C THR A 14 0.25 12.19 -2.33
N GLY A 15 0.78 11.14 -1.73
CA GLY A 15 2.20 10.83 -1.74
C GLY A 15 2.44 9.35 -1.51
N VAL A 16 3.60 8.87 -1.95
CA VAL A 16 3.99 7.44 -1.89
C VAL A 16 4.69 7.10 -0.57
N SER A 17 5.21 8.10 0.14
CA SER A 17 6.04 7.86 1.32
C SER A 17 5.72 8.86 2.43
N PRO A 18 5.70 8.42 3.70
CA PRO A 18 5.53 9.29 4.87
C PRO A 18 6.80 10.07 5.21
N VAL A 19 7.88 9.89 4.45
CA VAL A 19 9.17 10.54 4.69
C VAL A 19 9.10 12.01 4.28
N THR A 20 9.42 12.90 5.21
CA THR A 20 9.47 14.34 4.99
C THR A 20 10.91 14.85 4.93
N MET A 21 11.14 15.93 4.19
CA MET A 21 12.40 16.69 4.29
C MET A 21 12.28 17.63 5.49
N ASP A 22 13.28 17.66 6.34
CA ASP A 22 13.26 18.20 7.70
C ASP A 22 12.71 19.62 7.88
N ASP A 23 12.85 20.50 6.90
CA ASP A 23 12.51 21.92 7.07
C ASP A 23 11.22 22.37 6.37
N VAL A 24 10.58 21.51 5.57
CA VAL A 24 9.43 21.93 4.74
C VAL A 24 8.11 21.86 5.50
N THR A 25 8.05 21.13 6.61
CA THR A 25 6.78 20.85 7.31
C THR A 25 6.41 21.84 8.40
N SER A 26 7.30 22.69 8.85
CA SER A 26 7.07 23.63 9.96
C SER A 26 6.02 24.72 9.64
N GLY A 27 5.61 24.89 8.39
CA GLY A 27 4.60 25.86 7.95
C GLY A 27 3.31 25.26 7.37
N PHE A 28 3.19 23.94 7.21
CA PHE A 28 2.07 23.30 6.49
C PHE A 28 1.10 22.52 7.40
N ASN A 29 0.76 23.10 8.55
CA ASN A 29 -0.20 22.49 9.51
C ASN A 29 -1.68 22.64 9.10
N ILE A 30 -1.97 22.89 7.82
CA ILE A 30 -3.33 23.17 7.34
C ILE A 30 -4.01 21.88 6.82
N GLY A 31 -3.25 20.83 6.53
CA GLY A 31 -3.77 19.58 5.99
C GLY A 31 -4.23 18.62 7.08
N ALA A 32 -5.42 18.03 6.93
CA ALA A 32 -5.82 16.86 7.73
C ALA A 32 -5.24 15.60 7.10
N ASN A 33 -4.44 14.84 7.85
CA ASN A 33 -3.96 13.55 7.38
C ASN A 33 -5.11 12.53 7.45
N MET A 34 -5.42 11.92 6.30
CA MET A 34 -6.53 10.97 6.14
C MET A 34 -6.05 9.56 5.78
N THR A 35 -4.76 9.29 5.87
CA THR A 35 -4.16 8.04 5.38
C THR A 35 -4.74 6.78 6.04
N THR A 36 -5.08 6.85 7.33
CA THR A 36 -5.66 5.73 8.07
C THR A 36 -7.12 5.95 8.46
N ASP A 37 -7.77 6.97 7.89
CA ASP A 37 -9.18 7.26 8.15
C ASP A 37 -10.06 6.25 7.40
N TYR A 38 -10.92 5.54 8.13
CA TYR A 38 -11.79 4.49 7.59
C TYR A 38 -12.71 4.97 6.46
N ARG A 39 -13.08 6.26 6.44
CA ARG A 39 -13.91 6.86 5.40
C ARG A 39 -13.26 6.86 4.03
N PHE A 40 -11.94 6.69 3.99
CA PHE A 40 -11.12 6.70 2.77
C PHE A 40 -10.49 5.35 2.47
N ASN A 41 -10.88 4.27 3.16
CA ASN A 41 -10.32 2.92 2.96
C ASN A 41 -10.38 2.49 1.49
N GLY A 42 -11.47 2.78 0.80
CA GLY A 42 -11.68 2.40 -0.60
C GLY A 42 -11.22 3.42 -1.65
N ILE A 43 -10.47 4.49 -1.27
CA ILE A 43 -10.13 5.55 -2.24
C ILE A 43 -8.96 5.20 -3.17
N ILE A 44 -8.10 4.26 -2.78
CA ILE A 44 -6.84 3.96 -3.49
C ILE A 44 -6.84 2.55 -4.10
N GLY A 45 -7.51 1.58 -3.49
CA GLY A 45 -7.59 0.21 -4.01
C GLY A 45 -8.85 -0.03 -4.84
N PHE A 46 -9.01 -1.24 -5.30
CA PHE A 46 -10.28 -1.74 -5.84
C PHE A 46 -10.91 -2.72 -4.86
N SER A 47 -12.22 -2.62 -4.65
CA SER A 47 -12.99 -3.67 -4.01
C SER A 47 -13.07 -4.92 -4.91
N GLU A 48 -13.34 -6.09 -4.35
CA GLU A 48 -13.55 -7.30 -5.16
C GLU A 48 -14.70 -7.09 -6.16
N GLY A 49 -15.76 -6.36 -5.78
CA GLY A 49 -16.87 -6.02 -6.66
C GLY A 49 -16.43 -5.25 -7.90
N GLU A 50 -15.62 -4.21 -7.72
CA GLU A 50 -15.09 -3.40 -8.84
C GLU A 50 -14.17 -4.22 -9.75
N VAL A 51 -13.33 -5.10 -9.19
CA VAL A 51 -12.47 -5.99 -9.99
C VAL A 51 -13.34 -6.96 -10.80
N ARG A 52 -14.42 -7.51 -10.22
CA ARG A 52 -15.37 -8.38 -10.90
C ARG A 52 -16.09 -7.66 -12.06
N GLU A 53 -16.55 -6.45 -11.82
CA GLU A 53 -17.18 -5.63 -12.86
C GLU A 53 -16.22 -5.34 -14.02
N MET A 54 -14.97 -4.99 -13.69
CA MET A 54 -13.92 -4.76 -14.68
C MET A 54 -13.63 -6.00 -15.52
N LEU A 55 -13.48 -7.17 -14.91
CA LEU A 55 -13.25 -8.43 -15.60
C LEU A 55 -14.48 -8.83 -16.46
N ALA A 56 -15.70 -8.64 -15.96
CA ALA A 56 -16.91 -8.90 -16.70
C ALA A 56 -17.04 -8.01 -17.95
N TYR A 57 -16.70 -6.73 -17.81
CA TYR A 57 -16.63 -5.79 -18.92
C TYR A 57 -15.64 -6.26 -19.99
N TYR A 58 -14.40 -6.55 -19.63
CA TYR A 58 -13.40 -7.02 -20.57
C TYR A 58 -13.77 -8.38 -21.19
N LYS A 59 -14.44 -9.25 -20.44
CA LYS A 59 -14.97 -10.52 -20.98
C LYS A 59 -15.99 -10.27 -22.08
N SER A 60 -16.90 -9.33 -21.88
CA SER A 60 -17.90 -8.98 -22.90
C SER A 60 -17.29 -8.38 -24.16
N GLU A 61 -16.24 -7.56 -24.00
CA GLU A 61 -15.59 -6.88 -25.12
C GLU A 61 -14.62 -7.78 -25.91
N THR A 62 -13.96 -8.72 -25.23
CA THR A 62 -12.84 -9.47 -25.82
C THR A 62 -13.11 -10.96 -25.97
N GLY A 63 -14.18 -11.48 -25.37
CA GLY A 63 -14.64 -12.86 -25.51
C GLY A 63 -13.67 -13.92 -24.94
N PHE A 64 -12.93 -13.63 -23.88
CA PHE A 64 -12.10 -14.65 -23.25
C PHE A 64 -12.96 -15.73 -22.56
N GLU A 65 -12.44 -16.97 -22.48
CA GLU A 65 -13.23 -18.14 -22.05
C GLU A 65 -13.26 -18.32 -20.53
N ASP A 66 -12.18 -17.97 -19.83
CA ASP A 66 -12.07 -18.16 -18.38
C ASP A 66 -13.23 -17.49 -17.63
N SER A 67 -13.65 -18.11 -16.53
CA SER A 67 -14.68 -17.51 -15.68
C SER A 67 -14.10 -16.32 -14.88
N VAL A 68 -14.93 -15.34 -14.57
CA VAL A 68 -14.54 -14.21 -13.72
C VAL A 68 -14.13 -14.72 -12.33
N ASP A 69 -14.80 -15.77 -11.82
CA ASP A 69 -14.49 -16.37 -10.53
C ASP A 69 -13.10 -17.02 -10.51
N ASP A 70 -12.72 -17.71 -11.59
CA ASP A 70 -11.38 -18.32 -11.70
C ASP A 70 -10.29 -17.25 -11.69
N LEU A 71 -10.49 -16.14 -12.43
CA LEU A 71 -9.54 -15.04 -12.46
C LEU A 71 -9.45 -14.32 -11.10
N ILE A 72 -10.56 -14.12 -10.41
CA ILE A 72 -10.55 -13.56 -9.04
C ILE A 72 -9.79 -14.48 -8.09
N ASN A 73 -10.08 -15.78 -8.11
CA ASN A 73 -9.40 -16.76 -7.26
C ASN A 73 -7.89 -16.82 -7.54
N LEU A 74 -7.50 -16.63 -8.79
CA LEU A 74 -6.08 -16.58 -9.18
C LEU A 74 -5.39 -15.31 -8.69
N MET A 75 -6.05 -14.15 -8.78
CA MET A 75 -5.50 -12.86 -8.37
C MET A 75 -5.49 -12.65 -6.85
N LYS A 76 -6.50 -13.18 -6.16
CA LYS A 76 -6.74 -12.92 -4.74
C LYS A 76 -5.53 -13.15 -3.82
N PRO A 77 -4.78 -14.27 -3.91
CA PRO A 77 -3.61 -14.50 -3.07
C PRO A 77 -2.46 -13.50 -3.28
N TRP A 78 -2.46 -12.79 -4.40
CA TRP A 78 -1.38 -11.91 -4.81
C TRP A 78 -1.70 -10.43 -4.60
N TYR A 79 -2.95 -10.02 -4.78
CA TYR A 79 -3.33 -8.62 -4.95
C TYR A 79 -4.35 -8.13 -3.93
N ASP A 80 -5.08 -9.01 -3.26
CA ASP A 80 -6.04 -8.71 -2.21
C ASP A 80 -5.34 -8.58 -0.85
N ASN A 81 -6.08 -8.07 0.14
CA ASN A 81 -5.72 -7.93 1.56
C ASN A 81 -5.13 -6.60 2.00
N TYR A 82 -5.10 -5.57 1.18
CA TYR A 82 -4.71 -4.24 1.66
C TYR A 82 -5.82 -3.61 2.50
N ARG A 83 -5.49 -3.22 3.73
CA ARG A 83 -6.39 -2.52 4.66
C ARG A 83 -5.71 -1.26 5.15
N PHE A 84 -6.40 -0.13 5.02
CA PHE A 84 -5.86 1.17 5.36
C PHE A 84 -6.37 1.70 6.70
N SER A 85 -7.33 1.02 7.33
CA SER A 85 -7.87 1.40 8.64
C SER A 85 -8.16 0.20 9.52
N THR A 86 -7.94 0.36 10.84
CA THR A 86 -8.34 -0.62 11.86
C THR A 86 -9.85 -0.77 12.00
N LYS A 87 -10.62 0.15 11.40
CA LYS A 87 -12.09 0.14 11.39
C LYS A 87 -12.70 -0.46 10.13
N SER A 88 -11.88 -0.85 9.16
CA SER A 88 -12.30 -1.41 7.87
C SER A 88 -11.63 -2.77 7.62
N LEU A 89 -11.53 -3.60 8.66
CA LEU A 89 -10.86 -4.90 8.57
C LEU A 89 -11.62 -5.90 7.68
N ASP A 90 -12.93 -5.76 7.56
CA ASP A 90 -13.79 -6.61 6.75
C ASP A 90 -13.86 -6.16 5.28
N GLU A 91 -13.21 -5.05 4.94
CA GLU A 91 -13.20 -4.46 3.60
C GLU A 91 -11.77 -4.44 3.01
N PRO A 92 -11.20 -5.60 2.68
CA PRO A 92 -9.89 -5.64 2.03
C PRO A 92 -9.96 -5.08 0.61
N MET A 93 -8.90 -4.42 0.20
CA MET A 93 -8.79 -3.79 -1.11
C MET A 93 -7.73 -4.50 -1.95
N TYR A 94 -8.00 -4.67 -3.23
CA TYR A 94 -7.01 -5.10 -4.20
C TYR A 94 -6.06 -3.94 -4.54
N ASN A 95 -4.79 -4.24 -4.69
CA ASN A 95 -3.82 -3.29 -5.22
C ASN A 95 -4.18 -2.95 -6.67
N SER A 96 -4.54 -1.69 -6.93
CA SER A 96 -5.04 -1.24 -8.23
C SER A 96 -4.00 -1.41 -9.35
N ASP A 97 -2.74 -1.11 -9.08
CA ASP A 97 -1.65 -1.25 -10.06
C ASP A 97 -1.45 -2.71 -10.47
N MET A 98 -1.50 -3.63 -9.49
CA MET A 98 -1.37 -5.06 -9.72
C MET A 98 -2.56 -5.66 -10.49
N VAL A 99 -3.77 -5.19 -10.22
CA VAL A 99 -4.96 -5.61 -10.99
C VAL A 99 -4.84 -5.16 -12.44
N LEU A 100 -4.45 -3.91 -12.67
CA LEU A 100 -4.26 -3.38 -14.02
C LEU A 100 -3.10 -4.09 -14.74
N TYR A 101 -2.02 -4.38 -14.05
CA TYR A 101 -0.92 -5.19 -14.57
C TYR A 101 -1.40 -6.57 -15.01
N PHE A 102 -2.16 -7.28 -14.16
CA PHE A 102 -2.71 -8.59 -14.51
C PHE A 102 -3.57 -8.50 -15.77
N ILE A 103 -4.55 -7.61 -15.81
CA ILE A 103 -5.47 -7.46 -16.91
C ILE A 103 -4.73 -7.14 -18.21
N SER A 104 -3.77 -6.20 -18.18
CA SER A 104 -3.00 -5.80 -19.36
C SER A 104 -2.15 -6.93 -19.95
N ASN A 105 -1.69 -7.87 -19.12
CA ASN A 105 -0.95 -9.05 -19.58
C ASN A 105 -1.89 -10.20 -19.99
N TYR A 106 -2.98 -10.39 -19.25
CA TYR A 106 -3.92 -11.47 -19.51
C TYR A 106 -4.68 -11.29 -20.85
N LEU A 107 -5.14 -10.09 -21.16
CA LEU A 107 -5.99 -9.86 -22.33
C LEU A 107 -5.33 -10.27 -23.66
N PRO A 108 -4.05 -9.94 -23.96
CA PRO A 108 -3.42 -10.36 -25.20
C PRO A 108 -3.04 -11.83 -25.24
N LEU A 109 -2.63 -12.41 -24.10
CA LEU A 109 -2.08 -13.77 -24.03
C LEU A 109 -3.12 -14.83 -23.69
N ARG A 110 -4.28 -14.43 -23.16
CA ARG A 110 -5.34 -15.33 -22.65
C ARG A 110 -4.81 -16.33 -21.59
N SER A 111 -3.81 -15.91 -20.87
CA SER A 111 -3.19 -16.66 -19.77
C SER A 111 -2.65 -15.71 -18.72
N ALA A 112 -2.56 -16.19 -17.49
CA ALA A 112 -1.94 -15.42 -16.41
C ALA A 112 -0.50 -15.02 -16.77
N PRO A 113 -0.02 -13.86 -16.30
CA PRO A 113 1.38 -13.50 -16.48
C PRO A 113 2.30 -14.49 -15.78
N ASP A 114 3.44 -14.83 -16.40
CA ASP A 114 4.46 -15.72 -15.81
C ASP A 114 4.94 -15.24 -14.43
N LYS A 115 4.90 -13.94 -14.21
CA LYS A 115 5.21 -13.31 -12.93
C LYS A 115 3.99 -12.51 -12.49
N MET A 116 3.42 -12.92 -11.37
CA MET A 116 2.25 -12.25 -10.80
C MET A 116 2.56 -10.86 -10.22
N ILE A 117 3.84 -10.52 -10.03
CA ILE A 117 4.28 -9.22 -9.48
C ILE A 117 5.00 -8.42 -10.57
N ASP A 118 4.53 -7.20 -10.83
CA ASP A 118 5.16 -6.26 -11.76
C ASP A 118 6.62 -5.92 -11.35
N ASN A 119 7.48 -5.80 -12.33
CA ASN A 119 8.88 -5.44 -12.12
C ASN A 119 9.06 -4.03 -11.52
N ASN A 120 8.14 -3.10 -11.75
CA ASN A 120 8.17 -1.75 -11.18
C ASN A 120 8.02 -1.80 -9.65
N ILE A 121 7.09 -2.60 -9.15
CA ILE A 121 6.91 -2.84 -7.70
C ILE A 121 8.16 -3.50 -7.11
N ARG A 122 8.78 -4.45 -7.83
CA ARG A 122 10.06 -5.05 -7.40
C ARG A 122 11.18 -4.03 -7.27
N THR A 123 11.16 -2.96 -8.05
CA THR A 123 12.15 -1.88 -7.96
C THR A 123 11.99 -1.09 -6.67
N ASP A 124 10.77 -0.86 -6.20
CA ASP A 124 10.52 -0.20 -4.92
C ASP A 124 10.98 -1.07 -3.74
N TYR A 125 10.84 -2.40 -3.82
CA TYR A 125 11.44 -3.31 -2.84
C TYR A 125 12.98 -3.25 -2.78
N ASN A 126 13.65 -2.90 -3.86
CA ASN A 126 15.09 -2.67 -3.85
C ASN A 126 15.48 -1.42 -3.04
N LYS A 127 14.63 -0.40 -2.99
CA LYS A 127 14.83 0.79 -2.12
C LYS A 127 14.79 0.38 -0.64
N ILE A 128 13.82 -0.45 -0.27
CA ILE A 128 13.72 -1.01 1.09
C ILE A 128 14.93 -1.88 1.42
N ARG A 129 15.36 -2.72 0.49
CA ARG A 129 16.61 -3.51 0.66
C ARG A 129 17.82 -2.61 0.89
N HIS A 130 17.89 -1.46 0.23
CA HIS A 130 18.95 -0.48 0.44
C HIS A 130 18.88 0.12 1.86
N LEU A 131 17.70 0.47 2.34
CA LEU A 131 17.48 0.95 3.71
C LEU A 131 17.88 -0.10 4.76
N ILE A 132 17.52 -1.37 4.54
CA ILE A 132 17.92 -2.48 5.41
C ILE A 132 19.44 -2.68 5.41
N ARG A 133 20.12 -2.43 4.27
CA ARG A 133 21.59 -2.54 4.17
C ARG A 133 22.31 -1.42 4.89
N ILE A 134 21.79 -0.20 4.84
CA ILE A 134 22.33 0.95 5.60
C ILE A 134 22.23 0.66 7.09
N ASP A 135 21.15 0.05 7.55
CA ASP A 135 20.91 -0.30 8.95
C ASP A 135 21.74 -1.52 9.44
N ARG A 136 22.41 -2.25 8.57
CA ARG A 136 23.31 -3.34 8.99
C ARG A 136 24.42 -2.88 9.97
N GLU A 137 24.74 -1.61 9.95
CA GLU A 137 25.67 -1.01 10.92
C GLU A 137 24.98 -0.72 12.27
N LEU A 138 23.63 -0.67 12.34
CA LEU A 138 22.83 -0.35 13.53
C LEU A 138 21.95 -1.53 14.03
N GLY A 139 21.80 -2.60 13.28
CA GLY A 139 21.34 -3.93 13.75
C GLY A 139 19.86 -4.11 14.11
N ALA A 140 19.07 -3.05 14.31
CA ALA A 140 17.70 -3.14 14.83
C ALA A 140 16.66 -3.56 13.75
N ASN A 141 16.73 -3.00 12.53
CA ASN A 141 15.70 -3.20 11.52
C ASN A 141 15.75 -4.60 10.88
N PHE A 142 16.92 -5.22 10.83
CA PHE A 142 17.03 -6.61 10.40
C PHE A 142 16.32 -7.57 11.36
N SER A 143 16.39 -7.33 12.67
CA SER A 143 15.66 -8.13 13.67
C SER A 143 14.16 -7.98 13.54
N ILE A 144 13.67 -6.78 13.17
CA ILE A 144 12.24 -6.53 12.89
C ILE A 144 11.77 -7.35 11.68
N ILE A 145 12.52 -7.33 10.58
CA ILE A 145 12.17 -8.13 9.40
C ILE A 145 12.14 -9.62 9.74
N ARG A 146 13.13 -10.09 10.50
CA ARG A 146 13.17 -11.48 10.94
C ARG A 146 11.97 -11.83 11.82
N GLU A 147 11.63 -10.98 12.80
CA GLU A 147 10.44 -11.14 13.64
C GLU A 147 9.16 -11.25 12.79
N ILE A 148 9.00 -10.36 11.79
CA ILE A 148 7.85 -10.39 10.88
C ILE A 148 7.79 -11.69 10.10
N VAL A 149 8.91 -12.15 9.53
CA VAL A 149 8.98 -13.38 8.74
C VAL A 149 8.70 -14.61 9.61
N GLU A 150 9.22 -14.65 10.85
CA GLU A 150 9.03 -15.77 11.77
C GLU A 150 7.60 -15.83 12.34
N ASN A 151 6.99 -14.68 12.65
CA ASN A 151 5.69 -14.62 13.33
C ASN A 151 4.53 -14.32 12.38
N GLY A 152 4.79 -13.92 11.14
CA GLY A 152 3.79 -13.49 10.17
C GLY A 152 3.09 -12.17 10.53
N ARG A 153 3.53 -11.48 11.59
CA ARG A 153 2.94 -10.22 12.08
C ARG A 153 3.91 -9.44 12.96
N THR A 154 3.61 -8.16 13.11
CA THR A 154 4.26 -7.27 14.10
C THR A 154 3.26 -6.24 14.61
N THR A 155 3.60 -5.55 15.71
CA THR A 155 2.79 -4.43 16.22
C THR A 155 3.55 -3.11 16.04
N ALA A 156 2.84 -2.04 15.71
CA ALA A 156 3.42 -0.72 15.54
C ALA A 156 2.41 0.40 15.89
N ASN A 157 2.95 1.56 16.22
CA ASN A 157 2.24 2.82 16.06
C ASN A 157 2.56 3.35 14.66
N ILE A 158 1.57 3.43 13.78
CA ILE A 158 1.76 3.93 12.42
C ILE A 158 1.96 5.44 12.49
N ASN A 159 3.17 5.87 12.16
CA ASN A 159 3.51 7.29 12.07
C ASN A 159 3.15 7.80 10.67
N SER A 160 2.38 8.87 10.62
CA SER A 160 1.87 9.45 9.37
C SER A 160 2.89 10.32 8.63
N SER A 161 3.96 10.74 9.31
CA SER A 161 5.09 11.46 8.74
C SER A 161 6.29 11.41 9.68
N PHE A 162 7.49 11.34 9.14
CA PHE A 162 8.74 11.40 9.89
C PHE A 162 9.89 11.82 8.98
N PRO A 163 10.93 12.47 9.55
CA PRO A 163 12.08 12.92 8.78
C PRO A 163 12.97 11.76 8.33
N ALA A 164 13.74 11.99 7.26
CA ALA A 164 14.56 10.96 6.61
C ALA A 164 15.64 10.36 7.52
N ASP A 165 16.20 11.14 8.44
CA ASP A 165 17.21 10.71 9.40
C ASP A 165 16.64 9.76 10.49
N ARG A 166 15.31 9.75 10.68
CA ARG A 166 14.60 8.88 11.62
C ARG A 166 13.93 7.67 10.97
N MET A 167 14.23 7.38 9.72
CA MET A 167 13.67 6.18 9.04
C MET A 167 14.03 4.87 9.72
N VAL A 168 15.16 4.83 10.46
CA VAL A 168 15.65 3.63 11.16
C VAL A 168 14.99 3.40 12.52
N ASP A 169 14.26 4.38 13.07
CA ASP A 169 13.49 4.20 14.29
C ASP A 169 12.45 3.10 14.09
N THR A 170 12.29 2.20 15.06
CA THR A 170 11.46 0.97 14.96
C THR A 170 10.07 1.22 14.41
N ASN A 171 9.32 2.19 14.97
CA ASN A 171 7.96 2.48 14.49
C ASN A 171 7.96 3.15 13.13
N ASN A 172 8.94 4.00 12.82
CA ASN A 172 9.08 4.63 11.51
C ASN A 172 9.40 3.60 10.43
N PHE A 173 10.29 2.65 10.74
CA PHE A 173 10.62 1.57 9.82
C PHE A 173 9.42 0.66 9.56
N LYS A 174 8.67 0.24 10.60
CA LYS A 174 7.43 -0.53 10.45
C LYS A 174 6.37 0.25 9.67
N SER A 175 6.22 1.55 9.94
CA SER A 175 5.34 2.44 9.18
C SER A 175 5.74 2.49 7.70
N LEU A 176 7.03 2.57 7.40
CA LEU A 176 7.56 2.56 6.04
C LEU A 176 7.19 1.26 5.31
N LEU A 177 7.35 0.10 5.96
CA LEU A 177 6.95 -1.19 5.39
C LEU A 177 5.44 -1.23 5.07
N TYR A 178 4.61 -0.65 5.94
CA TYR A 178 3.18 -0.50 5.70
C TYR A 178 2.88 0.41 4.50
N TYR A 179 3.47 1.61 4.43
CA TYR A 179 3.26 2.55 3.32
C TYR A 179 3.77 2.02 1.97
N PHE A 180 4.78 1.18 1.97
CA PHE A 180 5.24 0.48 0.76
C PHE A 180 4.44 -0.79 0.43
N GLY A 181 3.37 -1.08 1.19
CA GLY A 181 2.48 -2.21 0.93
C GLY A 181 3.10 -3.58 1.23
N LEU A 182 4.19 -3.65 2.00
CA LEU A 182 4.77 -4.91 2.45
C LEU A 182 4.06 -5.49 3.67
N LEU A 183 3.40 -4.63 4.43
CA LEU A 183 2.54 -4.97 5.57
C LEU A 183 1.17 -4.36 5.36
N THR A 184 0.16 -4.97 5.95
CA THR A 184 -1.21 -4.45 5.96
C THR A 184 -1.80 -4.49 7.36
N ILE A 185 -2.80 -3.68 7.64
CA ILE A 185 -3.47 -3.67 8.94
C ILE A 185 -4.30 -4.96 9.08
N SER A 186 -4.03 -5.73 10.13
CA SER A 186 -4.78 -6.96 10.46
C SER A 186 -5.60 -6.84 11.74
N GLY A 187 -5.39 -5.81 12.55
CA GLY A 187 -6.12 -5.62 13.79
C GLY A 187 -5.49 -4.61 14.73
N THR A 188 -5.85 -4.74 16.01
CA THR A 188 -5.26 -3.94 17.10
C THR A 188 -4.95 -4.85 18.28
N GLU A 189 -3.82 -4.62 18.93
CA GLU A 189 -3.43 -5.31 20.16
C GLU A 189 -2.86 -4.31 21.17
N ARG A 190 -3.46 -4.22 22.36
CA ARG A 190 -3.04 -3.33 23.46
C ARG A 190 -2.85 -1.87 23.02
N GLY A 191 -3.70 -1.38 22.12
CA GLY A 191 -3.64 0.00 21.61
C GLY A 191 -2.68 0.23 20.43
N ASN A 192 -1.91 -0.78 20.05
CA ASN A 192 -1.06 -0.72 18.84
C ASN A 192 -1.77 -1.36 17.64
N VAL A 193 -1.43 -0.94 16.46
CA VAL A 193 -1.88 -1.56 15.22
C VAL A 193 -1.11 -2.86 15.01
N VAL A 194 -1.81 -3.92 14.63
CA VAL A 194 -1.21 -5.18 14.19
C VAL A 194 -1.06 -5.14 12.67
N LEU A 195 0.14 -5.33 12.20
CA LEU A 195 0.53 -5.35 10.79
C LEU A 195 0.94 -6.76 10.37
#